data_03fc6e2e7810a86f7b200bbce03cef17
#
_entry.id   03fc6e2e7810a86f7b200bbce03cef17
#
_cell.length_a   1.000
_cell.length_b   1.000
_cell.length_c   1.000
_cell.angle_alpha   90.00
_cell.angle_beta   90.00
_cell.angle_gamma   90.00
#
_symmetry.space_group_name_H-M   'P 1'
#
loop_
_entity.id
_entity.type
_entity.pdbx_description
1 polymer ?
#
loop_
_entity_poly.entity_id
_entity_poly.type
_entity_poly.pdbx_seq_one_letter_code
_entity_poly.pdbx_strand_id
1 'polypeptide(L)'
;CNTRKQHGLLVIPIPEMDDDNHVLLSSLDETVIQHGAPFNLGLHKYNDNCYSPNGHKYIREYDCETVPRTTYRVGGVIQTKEKIFISHENRILIRYTLVDAHSQTTLQFRPFLAFRNANDLCMENGVASRDYKEVKNGIATCMYAGYPTLYMQCSHKMEFVFQPNWYKGIEYLSLIHISEPT
;
A
#
# COMPACT_ATOMS: atom_id res chain seq x y z
N CYS A 1 7.43 -6.40 -9.11
CA CYS A 1 7.13 -7.79 -9.32
C CYS A 1 5.75 -8.13 -8.75
N ASN A 2 5.01 -9.02 -9.41
CA ASN A 2 3.64 -9.37 -9.02
C ASN A 2 3.51 -10.80 -8.47
N THR A 3 4.60 -11.44 -8.10
CA THR A 3 4.52 -12.69 -7.36
C THR A 3 4.05 -12.41 -5.93
N ARG A 4 3.33 -13.36 -5.33
CA ARG A 4 2.82 -13.22 -3.97
C ARG A 4 3.95 -12.93 -2.96
N LYS A 5 5.10 -13.56 -3.10
CA LYS A 5 6.26 -13.38 -2.22
C LYS A 5 6.91 -12.02 -2.40
N GLN A 6 7.22 -11.66 -3.64
CA GLN A 6 8.01 -10.46 -3.97
C GLN A 6 7.16 -9.20 -4.18
N HIS A 7 5.83 -9.29 -4.00
CA HIS A 7 4.95 -8.14 -4.09
C HIS A 7 5.17 -7.20 -2.90
N GLY A 8 5.54 -5.96 -3.17
CA GLY A 8 5.74 -4.96 -2.15
C GLY A 8 5.76 -3.55 -2.72
N LEU A 9 5.20 -2.62 -1.96
CA LEU A 9 5.27 -1.19 -2.25
C LEU A 9 6.57 -0.59 -1.70
N LEU A 10 7.02 -1.06 -0.53
CA LEU A 10 8.33 -0.74 0.02
C LEU A 10 9.07 -2.04 0.32
N VAL A 11 10.07 -2.32 -0.49
CA VAL A 11 10.96 -3.48 -0.39
C VAL A 11 12.37 -2.97 -0.24
N ILE A 12 13.06 -3.36 0.81
CA ILE A 12 14.39 -2.85 1.17
C ILE A 12 15.33 -3.97 1.60
N PRO A 13 16.63 -3.86 1.36
CA PRO A 13 17.61 -4.71 2.00
C PRO A 13 17.73 -4.37 3.49
N ILE A 14 17.97 -5.39 4.32
CA ILE A 14 18.25 -5.22 5.76
C ILE A 14 19.49 -6.06 6.07
N PRO A 15 20.70 -5.55 5.79
CA PRO A 15 21.94 -6.31 5.93
C PRO A 15 22.23 -6.81 7.36
N GLU A 16 21.60 -6.20 8.36
CA GLU A 16 21.70 -6.62 9.76
C GLU A 16 20.92 -7.92 10.06
N MET A 17 20.00 -8.33 9.15
CA MET A 17 19.23 -9.56 9.29
C MET A 17 19.78 -10.67 8.40
N ASP A 18 19.90 -10.40 7.11
CA ASP A 18 20.38 -11.31 6.08
C ASP A 18 20.74 -10.53 4.79
N ASP A 19 21.18 -11.24 3.75
CA ASP A 19 21.53 -10.63 2.46
C ASP A 19 20.32 -10.45 1.51
N ASP A 20 19.10 -10.75 1.98
CA ASP A 20 17.88 -10.68 1.20
C ASP A 20 17.19 -9.32 1.28
N ASN A 21 16.21 -9.14 0.41
CA ASN A 21 15.28 -8.02 0.48
C ASN A 21 14.07 -8.35 1.36
N HIS A 22 13.58 -7.36 2.07
CA HIS A 22 12.43 -7.48 2.96
C HIS A 22 11.29 -6.56 2.54
N VAL A 23 10.08 -7.08 2.56
CA VAL A 23 8.86 -6.31 2.30
C VAL A 23 8.35 -5.74 3.61
N LEU A 24 8.43 -4.44 3.80
CA LEU A 24 7.87 -3.75 4.97
C LEU A 24 6.41 -3.34 4.73
N LEU A 25 6.16 -2.74 3.57
CA LEU A 25 4.83 -2.32 3.13
C LEU A 25 4.46 -3.06 1.85
N SER A 26 3.47 -3.91 1.92
CA SER A 26 3.01 -4.70 0.77
C SER A 26 2.21 -3.83 -0.21
N SER A 27 1.22 -3.10 0.28
CA SER A 27 0.39 -2.21 -0.52
C SER A 27 -0.20 -1.09 0.32
N LEU A 28 -0.80 -0.12 -0.35
CA LEU A 28 -1.54 0.98 0.25
C LEU A 28 -2.85 1.14 -0.50
N ASP A 29 -3.97 0.92 0.18
CA ASP A 29 -5.29 1.21 -0.36
C ASP A 29 -5.71 2.62 -0.03
N GLU A 30 -6.28 3.30 -1.00
CA GLU A 30 -6.84 4.63 -0.87
C GLU A 30 -8.36 4.59 -0.98
N THR A 31 -9.02 5.39 -0.17
CA THR A 31 -10.46 5.63 -0.28
C THR A 31 -10.71 7.13 -0.37
N VAL A 32 -11.36 7.54 -1.43
CA VAL A 32 -11.86 8.91 -1.58
C VAL A 32 -13.24 8.98 -0.92
N ILE A 33 -13.42 9.93 -0.01
CA ILE A 33 -14.71 10.15 0.65
C ILE A 33 -15.23 11.52 0.24
N GLN A 34 -16.41 11.55 -0.36
CA GLN A 34 -17.07 12.78 -0.79
C GLN A 34 -18.55 12.73 -0.42
N HIS A 35 -19.05 13.79 0.20
CA HIS A 35 -20.41 13.85 0.74
C HIS A 35 -20.79 12.65 1.63
N GLY A 36 -19.80 12.10 2.38
CA GLY A 36 -19.98 10.92 3.22
C GLY A 36 -19.98 9.58 2.47
N ALA A 37 -19.92 9.58 1.13
CA ALA A 37 -19.85 8.37 0.34
C ALA A 37 -18.38 7.93 0.14
N PRO A 38 -18.00 6.71 0.54
CA PRO A 38 -16.66 6.18 0.36
C PRO A 38 -16.50 5.51 -1.01
N PHE A 39 -15.43 5.83 -1.71
CA PHE A 39 -15.03 5.24 -2.97
C PHE A 39 -13.62 4.63 -2.80
N ASN A 40 -13.55 3.33 -2.63
CA ASN A 40 -12.27 2.65 -2.47
C ASN A 40 -11.61 2.44 -3.84
N LEU A 41 -10.35 2.86 -3.97
CA LEU A 41 -9.56 2.78 -5.19
C LEU A 41 -8.71 1.51 -5.28
N GLY A 42 -8.68 0.70 -4.23
CA GLY A 42 -7.98 -0.57 -4.20
C GLY A 42 -8.63 -1.62 -5.10
N LEU A 43 -7.85 -2.66 -5.41
CA LEU A 43 -8.32 -3.85 -6.10
C LEU A 43 -7.54 -5.04 -5.56
N HIS A 44 -8.25 -5.98 -4.95
CA HIS A 44 -7.68 -7.24 -4.51
C HIS A 44 -8.49 -8.39 -5.10
N LYS A 45 -7.79 -9.42 -5.55
CA LYS A 45 -8.41 -10.70 -5.87
C LYS A 45 -8.36 -11.58 -4.66
N TYR A 46 -9.48 -12.18 -4.32
CA TYR A 46 -9.61 -13.21 -3.28
C TYR A 46 -9.92 -14.56 -3.92
N ASN A 47 -9.89 -15.62 -3.13
CA ASN A 47 -10.31 -16.96 -3.55
C ASN A 47 -11.68 -16.90 -4.25
N ASP A 48 -11.97 -17.89 -5.10
CA ASP A 48 -13.23 -18.02 -5.83
C ASP A 48 -13.50 -16.91 -6.86
N ASN A 49 -12.44 -16.32 -7.45
CA ASN A 49 -12.55 -15.22 -8.40
C ASN A 49 -13.30 -13.99 -7.87
N CYS A 50 -13.33 -13.80 -6.56
CA CYS A 50 -13.90 -12.63 -5.96
C CYS A 50 -12.91 -11.46 -6.02
N TYR A 51 -13.35 -10.32 -6.56
CA TYR A 51 -12.58 -9.07 -6.62
C TYR A 51 -13.24 -8.04 -5.73
N SER A 52 -12.52 -7.55 -4.72
CA SER A 52 -13.01 -6.52 -3.81
C SER A 52 -11.84 -5.75 -3.18
N PRO A 53 -11.92 -4.42 -3.11
CA PRO A 53 -12.87 -3.56 -3.80
C PRO A 53 -12.61 -3.50 -5.31
N ASN A 54 -13.48 -2.82 -6.07
CA ASN A 54 -13.42 -2.71 -7.53
C ASN A 54 -12.91 -1.34 -7.98
N GLY A 55 -11.80 -0.89 -7.44
CA GLY A 55 -11.24 0.45 -7.67
C GLY A 55 -10.76 0.71 -9.09
N HIS A 56 -10.46 -0.34 -9.85
CA HIS A 56 -10.02 -0.22 -11.26
C HIS A 56 -11.02 0.52 -12.16
N LYS A 57 -12.31 0.45 -11.86
CA LYS A 57 -13.36 1.16 -12.62
C LYS A 57 -13.23 2.69 -12.55
N TYR A 58 -12.50 3.22 -11.59
CA TYR A 58 -12.27 4.65 -11.43
C TYR A 58 -11.03 5.15 -12.16
N ILE A 59 -10.17 4.25 -12.64
CA ILE A 59 -8.98 4.60 -13.41
C ILE A 59 -9.41 5.15 -14.76
N ARG A 60 -8.88 6.33 -15.11
CA ARG A 60 -9.07 6.99 -16.41
C ARG A 60 -7.86 6.86 -17.30
N GLU A 61 -6.69 7.00 -16.70
CA GLU A 61 -5.45 7.06 -17.44
C GLU A 61 -4.32 6.52 -16.57
N TYR A 62 -3.36 5.91 -17.21
CA TYR A 62 -2.09 5.55 -16.62
C TYR A 62 -0.97 6.00 -17.55
N ASP A 63 -0.02 6.73 -17.00
CA ASP A 63 1.16 7.23 -17.67
C ASP A 63 2.41 6.85 -16.87
N CYS A 64 3.51 6.59 -17.56
CA CYS A 64 4.78 6.22 -16.95
C CYS A 64 5.99 6.78 -17.73
N GLU A 65 5.86 7.97 -18.32
CA GLU A 65 6.96 8.60 -19.05
C GLU A 65 8.09 9.02 -18.12
N THR A 66 7.77 9.70 -17.04
CA THR A 66 8.76 10.17 -16.05
C THR A 66 8.62 9.43 -14.73
N VAL A 67 7.40 9.39 -14.21
CA VAL A 67 7.04 8.67 -12.98
C VAL A 67 5.72 7.96 -13.19
N PRO A 68 5.51 6.78 -12.59
CA PRO A 68 4.22 6.10 -12.65
C PRO A 68 3.12 7.00 -12.09
N ARG A 69 2.19 7.42 -12.96
CA ARG A 69 1.06 8.29 -12.63
C ARG A 69 -0.24 7.60 -13.00
N THR A 70 -1.16 7.55 -12.07
CA THR A 70 -2.52 7.07 -12.32
C THR A 70 -3.50 8.18 -12.08
N THR A 71 -4.39 8.43 -13.04
CA THR A 71 -5.48 9.39 -12.93
C THR A 71 -6.77 8.67 -12.61
N TYR A 72 -7.43 9.08 -11.54
CA TYR A 72 -8.72 8.55 -11.10
C TYR A 72 -9.80 9.61 -11.28
N ARG A 73 -11.00 9.15 -11.66
CA ARG A 73 -12.22 9.97 -11.63
C ARG A 73 -13.29 9.23 -10.83
N VAL A 74 -13.71 9.83 -9.74
CA VAL A 74 -14.62 9.21 -8.79
C VAL A 74 -15.44 10.26 -8.05
N GLY A 75 -16.75 10.08 -7.97
CA GLY A 75 -17.64 10.94 -7.18
C GLY A 75 -17.58 12.44 -7.53
N GLY A 76 -17.26 12.81 -8.78
CA GLY A 76 -17.07 14.21 -9.17
C GLY A 76 -15.67 14.76 -8.86
N VAL A 77 -14.75 13.91 -8.40
CA VAL A 77 -13.36 14.25 -8.14
C VAL A 77 -12.48 13.70 -9.25
N ILE A 78 -11.48 14.48 -9.66
CA ILE A 78 -10.36 14.02 -10.48
C ILE A 78 -9.10 14.18 -9.65
N GLN A 79 -8.41 13.08 -9.42
CA GLN A 79 -7.13 13.09 -8.70
C GLN A 79 -6.07 12.26 -9.42
N THR A 80 -4.82 12.65 -9.24
CA THR A 80 -3.67 11.86 -9.70
C THR A 80 -2.92 11.28 -8.52
N LYS A 81 -2.34 10.10 -8.73
CA LYS A 81 -1.43 9.40 -7.82
C LYS A 81 -0.13 9.13 -8.54
N GLU A 82 0.95 9.66 -8.01
CA GLU A 82 2.30 9.43 -8.52
C GLU A 82 3.13 8.70 -7.47
N LYS A 83 3.96 7.74 -7.91
CA LYS A 83 4.86 6.99 -7.04
C LYS A 83 6.29 7.31 -7.40
N ILE A 84 7.06 7.77 -6.43
CA ILE A 84 8.46 8.19 -6.61
C ILE A 84 9.31 7.41 -5.62
N PHE A 85 10.16 6.53 -6.14
CA PHE A 85 11.15 5.83 -5.33
C PHE A 85 12.41 6.70 -5.25
N ILE A 86 12.85 7.01 -4.04
CA ILE A 86 14.04 7.86 -3.86
C ILE A 86 15.29 7.00 -3.99
N SER A 87 16.13 7.34 -4.97
CA SER A 87 17.38 6.62 -5.22
C SER A 87 18.30 6.65 -4.01
N HIS A 88 18.89 5.51 -3.67
CA HIS A 88 19.79 5.32 -2.54
C HIS A 88 19.17 5.58 -1.15
N GLU A 89 17.84 5.62 -1.05
CA GLU A 89 17.16 5.74 0.21
C GLU A 89 16.06 4.67 0.35
N ASN A 90 15.88 4.15 1.54
CA ASN A 90 14.80 3.21 1.87
C ASN A 90 13.47 3.97 2.04
N ARG A 91 13.07 4.71 1.01
CA ARG A 91 11.93 5.62 1.06
C ARG A 91 11.16 5.67 -0.26
N ILE A 92 9.85 5.62 -0.15
CA ILE A 92 8.93 5.90 -1.25
C ILE A 92 8.13 7.17 -0.94
N LEU A 93 7.97 8.03 -1.92
CA LEU A 93 7.05 9.16 -1.89
C LEU A 93 5.85 8.84 -2.78
N ILE A 94 4.66 9.09 -2.26
CA ILE A 94 3.43 8.98 -3.02
C ILE A 94 2.77 10.35 -3.01
N ARG A 95 2.66 10.96 -4.18
CA ARG A 95 2.03 12.26 -4.35
C ARG A 95 0.61 12.11 -4.84
N TYR A 96 -0.30 12.69 -4.11
CA TYR A 96 -1.71 12.80 -4.50
C TYR A 96 -1.97 14.25 -4.86
N THR A 97 -2.50 14.50 -6.05
CA THR A 97 -2.89 15.84 -6.50
C THR A 97 -4.38 15.83 -6.81
N LEU A 98 -5.10 16.69 -6.13
CA LEU A 98 -6.50 16.95 -6.43
C LEU A 98 -6.55 17.90 -7.63
N VAL A 99 -6.93 17.37 -8.80
CA VAL A 99 -6.96 18.13 -10.04
C VAL A 99 -8.27 18.93 -10.15
N ASP A 100 -9.39 18.28 -9.79
CA ASP A 100 -10.70 18.88 -9.81
C ASP A 100 -11.58 18.28 -8.71
N ALA A 101 -12.28 19.14 -7.97
CA ALA A 101 -13.25 18.74 -6.97
C ALA A 101 -14.22 19.88 -6.70
N HIS A 102 -15.51 19.58 -6.75
CA HIS A 102 -16.57 20.56 -6.49
C HIS A 102 -16.95 20.71 -5.01
N SER A 103 -16.36 19.89 -4.13
CA SER A 103 -16.62 19.88 -2.69
C SER A 103 -15.46 19.36 -1.88
N GLN A 104 -15.53 19.51 -0.56
CA GLN A 104 -14.56 18.96 0.36
C GLN A 104 -14.40 17.46 0.15
N THR A 105 -13.14 17.02 0.00
CA THR A 105 -12.77 15.64 -0.25
C THR A 105 -11.84 15.15 0.83
N THR A 106 -12.16 14.00 1.44
CA THR A 106 -11.28 13.33 2.39
C THR A 106 -10.60 12.16 1.69
N LEU A 107 -9.28 12.04 1.88
CA LEU A 107 -8.51 10.91 1.41
C LEU A 107 -8.10 10.04 2.60
N GLN A 108 -8.58 8.81 2.62
CA GLN A 108 -8.28 7.83 3.65
C GLN A 108 -7.28 6.81 3.13
N PHE A 109 -6.29 6.45 3.94
CA PHE A 109 -5.27 5.47 3.62
C PHE A 109 -5.37 4.25 4.51
N ARG A 110 -5.18 3.07 3.90
CA ARG A 110 -5.07 1.79 4.60
C ARG A 110 -3.80 1.08 4.17
N PRO A 111 -2.73 1.15 4.98
CA PRO A 111 -1.49 0.46 4.69
C PRO A 111 -1.61 -1.04 5.00
N PHE A 112 -1.04 -1.87 4.13
CA PHE A 112 -0.90 -3.31 4.31
C PHE A 112 0.56 -3.61 4.67
N LEU A 113 0.81 -3.78 5.95
CA LEU A 113 2.13 -4.09 6.48
C LEU A 113 2.47 -5.56 6.22
N ALA A 114 3.74 -5.86 6.01
CA ALA A 114 4.20 -7.23 5.79
C ALA A 114 5.35 -7.63 6.73
N PHE A 115 6.41 -6.85 6.81
CA PHE A 115 7.60 -7.13 7.65
C PHE A 115 8.07 -8.57 7.52
N ARG A 116 8.45 -8.97 6.30
CA ARG A 116 8.86 -10.33 5.97
C ARG A 116 9.97 -10.33 4.93
N ASN A 117 10.76 -11.39 4.89
CA ASN A 117 11.66 -11.64 3.77
C ASN A 117 10.86 -11.73 2.46
N ALA A 118 11.39 -11.19 1.37
CA ALA A 118 10.71 -11.17 0.06
C ALA A 118 10.52 -12.56 -0.54
N ASN A 119 11.25 -13.56 -0.06
CA ASN A 119 11.15 -14.96 -0.51
C ASN A 119 10.18 -15.79 0.35
N ASP A 120 9.64 -15.22 1.42
CA ASP A 120 8.74 -15.90 2.35
C ASP A 120 7.30 -15.39 2.26
N LEU A 121 6.40 -16.13 2.87
CA LEU A 121 5.02 -15.72 3.09
C LEU A 121 4.80 -15.44 4.57
N CYS A 122 4.04 -14.40 4.87
CA CYS A 122 3.59 -14.12 6.23
C CYS A 122 2.18 -14.65 6.43
N MET A 123 2.00 -15.40 7.51
CA MET A 123 0.70 -15.85 8.00
C MET A 123 0.32 -15.08 9.26
N GLU A 124 -0.98 -15.04 9.55
CA GLU A 124 -1.45 -14.53 10.83
C GLU A 124 -0.76 -15.22 12.00
N ASN A 125 -0.26 -14.41 12.92
CA ASN A 125 0.41 -14.89 14.11
C ASN A 125 0.17 -13.96 15.31
N GLY A 126 0.41 -14.45 16.51
CA GLY A 126 0.26 -13.69 17.74
C GLY A 126 1.51 -12.90 18.17
N VAL A 127 2.61 -12.96 17.40
CA VAL A 127 3.90 -12.33 17.74
C VAL A 127 4.02 -10.94 17.16
N ALA A 128 3.25 -10.64 16.10
CA ALA A 128 3.25 -9.34 15.46
C ALA A 128 2.83 -8.25 16.46
N SER A 129 3.74 -7.32 16.75
CA SER A 129 3.43 -6.16 17.58
C SER A 129 2.38 -5.30 16.89
N ARG A 130 1.47 -4.77 17.69
CA ARG A 130 0.48 -3.78 17.28
C ARG A 130 0.82 -2.38 17.77
N ASP A 131 2.02 -2.21 18.33
CA ASP A 131 2.47 -0.96 18.90
C ASP A 131 2.77 0.06 17.79
N TYR A 132 2.46 1.30 18.07
CA TYR A 132 2.80 2.41 17.20
C TYR A 132 3.18 3.63 18.06
N LYS A 133 3.89 4.55 17.46
CA LYS A 133 4.19 5.87 18.03
C LYS A 133 3.67 6.93 17.09
N GLU A 134 3.03 7.93 17.65
CA GLU A 134 2.69 9.13 16.89
C GLU A 134 3.96 9.94 16.59
N VAL A 135 4.08 10.36 15.35
CA VAL A 135 5.14 11.27 14.89
C VAL A 135 4.49 12.45 14.18
N LYS A 136 5.29 13.45 13.81
CA LYS A 136 4.74 14.62 13.11
C LYS A 136 4.00 14.20 11.85
N ASN A 137 2.69 14.47 11.80
CA ASN A 137 1.80 14.14 10.69
C ASN A 137 1.83 12.66 10.26
N GLY A 138 1.92 11.74 11.21
CA GLY A 138 1.97 10.33 10.89
C GLY A 138 2.21 9.42 12.07
N ILE A 139 2.58 8.20 11.76
CA ILE A 139 2.90 7.15 12.74
C ILE A 139 4.21 6.44 12.40
N ALA A 140 4.79 5.83 13.40
CA ALA A 140 5.93 4.94 13.31
C ALA A 140 5.59 3.60 13.95
N THR A 141 5.90 2.50 13.30
CA THR A 141 5.60 1.14 13.78
C THR A 141 6.69 0.16 13.38
N CYS A 142 6.80 -0.93 14.14
CA CYS A 142 7.64 -2.07 13.85
C CYS A 142 6.91 -3.34 14.30
N MET A 143 6.62 -4.26 13.37
CA MET A 143 5.83 -5.46 13.68
C MET A 143 6.64 -6.55 14.39
N TYR A 144 7.93 -6.66 14.10
CA TYR A 144 8.78 -7.71 14.65
C TYR A 144 10.13 -7.17 15.09
N ALA A 145 10.68 -7.71 16.17
CA ALA A 145 12.01 -7.39 16.64
C ALA A 145 13.07 -7.68 15.55
N GLY A 146 14.07 -6.83 15.45
CA GLY A 146 15.12 -6.91 14.43
C GLY A 146 14.83 -6.14 13.15
N TYR A 147 13.58 -5.83 12.87
CA TYR A 147 13.20 -4.97 11.73
C TYR A 147 13.40 -3.48 12.03
N PRO A 148 13.72 -2.67 11.01
CA PRO A 148 13.72 -1.23 11.16
C PRO A 148 12.32 -0.68 11.39
N THR A 149 12.23 0.45 12.05
CA THR A 149 10.96 1.16 12.23
C THR A 149 10.48 1.75 10.92
N LEU A 150 9.26 1.43 10.52
CA LEU A 150 8.58 2.02 9.38
C LEU A 150 7.87 3.31 9.78
N TYR A 151 8.26 4.41 9.15
CA TYR A 151 7.61 5.72 9.30
C TYR A 151 6.63 5.95 8.16
N MET A 152 5.40 6.29 8.48
CA MET A 152 4.38 6.67 7.52
C MET A 152 3.91 8.08 7.86
N GLN A 153 4.26 9.06 7.03
CA GLN A 153 4.03 10.47 7.28
C GLN A 153 3.36 11.15 6.09
N CYS A 154 2.54 12.15 6.37
CA CYS A 154 1.88 12.97 5.37
C CYS A 154 2.40 14.42 5.40
N SER A 155 2.29 15.14 4.29
CA SER A 155 2.62 16.58 4.25
C SER A 155 1.64 17.43 5.06
N HIS A 156 0.43 16.93 5.30
CA HIS A 156 -0.63 17.60 6.05
C HIS A 156 -0.95 16.85 7.34
N LYS A 157 -1.62 17.54 8.27
CA LYS A 157 -2.13 16.90 9.47
C LYS A 157 -3.11 15.79 9.08
N MET A 158 -2.94 14.62 9.68
CA MET A 158 -3.80 13.46 9.48
C MET A 158 -4.36 12.97 10.81
N GLU A 159 -5.51 12.35 10.76
CA GLU A 159 -6.10 11.61 11.86
C GLU A 159 -5.73 10.14 11.69
N PHE A 160 -5.30 9.50 12.77
CA PHE A 160 -4.98 8.09 12.79
C PHE A 160 -6.06 7.31 13.53
N VAL A 161 -6.59 6.27 12.87
CA VAL A 161 -7.56 5.34 13.46
C VAL A 161 -6.91 3.97 13.59
N PHE A 162 -6.75 3.50 14.81
CA PHE A 162 -6.14 2.20 15.09
C PHE A 162 -7.13 1.07 14.82
N GLN A 163 -6.91 0.32 13.75
CA GLN A 163 -7.71 -0.85 13.34
C GLN A 163 -6.82 -1.95 12.77
N PRO A 164 -6.01 -2.63 13.59
CA PRO A 164 -5.13 -3.70 13.12
C PRO A 164 -5.95 -4.95 12.80
N ASN A 165 -5.95 -5.35 11.52
CA ASN A 165 -6.63 -6.54 11.04
C ASN A 165 -5.71 -7.36 10.12
N TRP A 166 -5.83 -8.67 10.15
CA TRP A 166 -5.21 -9.56 9.19
C TRP A 166 -6.07 -9.69 7.94
N TYR A 167 -5.46 -9.49 6.77
CA TYR A 167 -6.08 -9.74 5.48
C TYR A 167 -5.67 -11.11 4.96
N LYS A 168 -6.65 -11.97 4.70
CA LYS A 168 -6.46 -13.37 4.31
C LYS A 168 -6.99 -13.62 2.90
N GLY A 169 -6.41 -14.62 2.20
CA GLY A 169 -6.93 -15.09 0.93
C GLY A 169 -6.71 -14.16 -0.26
N ILE A 170 -5.80 -13.20 -0.18
CA ILE A 170 -5.44 -12.35 -1.33
C ILE A 170 -4.60 -13.17 -2.31
N GLU A 171 -4.98 -13.17 -3.58
CA GLU A 171 -4.28 -13.84 -4.68
C GLU A 171 -3.60 -12.82 -5.61
N TYR A 172 -2.43 -13.19 -6.13
CA TYR A 172 -1.68 -12.43 -7.13
C TYR A 172 -1.57 -13.25 -8.41
N LEU A 173 -2.22 -12.80 -9.49
CA LEU A 173 -2.40 -13.59 -10.72
C LEU A 173 -1.21 -13.58 -11.68
N SER A 174 -0.36 -12.58 -11.62
CA SER A 174 0.44 -12.19 -12.77
C SER A 174 1.58 -13.14 -13.13
N LEU A 175 1.96 -14.10 -12.28
CA LEU A 175 3.04 -15.03 -12.55
C LEU A 175 2.80 -16.46 -12.04
N ILE A 176 1.59 -16.78 -11.62
CA ILE A 176 1.24 -18.13 -11.13
C ILE A 176 1.57 -19.21 -12.18
N HIS A 177 1.38 -18.90 -13.45
CA HIS A 177 1.64 -19.85 -14.55
C HIS A 177 3.09 -19.89 -15.05
N ILE A 178 3.94 -18.96 -14.59
CA ILE A 178 5.32 -18.85 -15.09
C ILE A 178 6.35 -19.23 -14.01
N SER A 179 6.03 -19.01 -12.72
CA SER A 179 6.99 -19.13 -11.63
C SER A 179 6.74 -20.26 -10.63
N GLU A 180 5.61 -20.96 -10.75
CA GLU A 180 5.34 -22.16 -9.93
C GLU A 180 5.14 -23.35 -10.88
N PRO A 181 6.17 -24.21 -11.07
CA PRO A 181 5.93 -25.52 -11.67
C PRO A 181 5.02 -26.29 -10.71
N THR A 182 3.91 -26.74 -11.23
CA THR A 182 3.00 -27.69 -10.57
C THR A 182 3.71 -28.95 -10.16
#